data_f483ebb643b166a1bd1fd1413b21613a
#
_entry.id   f483ebb643b166a1bd1fd1413b21613a
#
_cell.length_a   1.000
_cell.length_b   1.000
_cell.length_c   1.000
_cell.angle_alpha   90.00
_cell.angle_beta   90.00
_cell.angle_gamma   90.00
#
_symmetry.space_group_name_H-M   'P 1'
#
loop_
_entity.id
_entity.type
_entity.pdbx_description
1 polymer ?
#
loop_
_entity_poly.entity_id
_entity_poly.type
_entity_poly.pdbx_seq_one_letter_code
_entity_poly.pdbx_strand_id
1 'polypeptide(L)'
;MSKSIIVAFIFLFGINQVKSQNVEHIVIGTKQLLHSKILSEAREYWIHLPESYHNSAASYKKYPVLVVLDGNTHFKYISGIVSYMSGIGKIPEMIVVSIQNVDRRRDFTPDKTITVRANNSGGGDKFISFLEDELIPELNRKYRTAPYRILFGHSLGGLLATHAYMKEKTLFNSFISVDPSFGTWDAKTMDKKLDAVTVHSFERFIYFATANWGKRNIRNRDRHLRLYEALNRKCEGEFPAKLAYFENENHGSIPPIAFYDGISAIFKDYGISFRDVDTTMQLMKHFQSISQRLSWNFKPPELLVNRIGYRMLRSRNENDTSKALEFFILNTENFPNSCNAYDSVGAAYEVLGNKKKAIENYKKALVLNPKSEHARMKIKNLNKSE
;
A
#
# COMPACT_ATOMS: atom_id res chain seq x y z
N MET A 1 -54.32 65.94 36.68
CA MET A 1 -53.32 65.76 35.59
C MET A 1 -52.19 64.89 36.14
N SER A 2 -52.24 63.59 35.91
CA SER A 2 -51.27 62.61 36.38
C SER A 2 -50.26 62.32 35.25
N LYS A 3 -48.98 62.57 35.52
CA LYS A 3 -47.90 62.27 34.57
C LYS A 3 -47.35 60.87 34.85
N SER A 4 -47.62 59.94 33.95
CA SER A 4 -47.06 58.60 33.99
C SER A 4 -45.64 58.65 33.40
N ILE A 5 -44.66 58.24 34.22
CA ILE A 5 -43.26 58.04 33.79
C ILE A 5 -43.14 56.58 33.34
N ILE A 6 -42.82 56.38 32.03
CA ILE A 6 -42.47 55.08 31.48
C ILE A 6 -40.96 54.91 31.64
N VAL A 7 -40.56 53.92 32.46
CA VAL A 7 -39.16 53.49 32.58
C VAL A 7 -38.94 52.34 31.61
N ALA A 8 -38.13 52.63 30.57
CA ALA A 8 -37.73 51.60 29.60
C ALA A 8 -36.51 50.85 30.14
N PHE A 9 -36.68 49.56 30.44
CA PHE A 9 -35.58 48.64 30.76
C PHE A 9 -34.90 48.20 29.44
N ILE A 10 -33.70 48.65 29.17
CA ILE A 10 -32.84 48.15 28.11
C ILE A 10 -32.15 46.88 28.60
N PHE A 11 -32.61 45.69 28.15
CA PHE A 11 -31.85 44.45 28.34
C PHE A 11 -30.69 44.43 27.36
N LEU A 12 -29.50 44.67 27.83
CA LEU A 12 -28.26 44.36 27.09
C LEU A 12 -28.03 42.85 27.07
N PHE A 13 -28.47 42.19 25.99
CA PHE A 13 -28.04 40.83 25.69
C PHE A 13 -26.57 40.84 25.31
N GLY A 14 -25.71 40.49 26.25
CA GLY A 14 -24.31 40.18 25.97
C GLY A 14 -24.25 38.93 25.05
N ILE A 15 -23.95 39.14 23.79
CA ILE A 15 -23.63 38.05 22.86
C ILE A 15 -22.25 37.51 23.28
N ASN A 16 -22.25 36.48 24.12
CA ASN A 16 -21.08 35.66 24.32
C ASN A 16 -20.75 34.99 22.99
N GLN A 17 -19.76 35.48 22.26
CA GLN A 17 -19.15 34.76 21.16
C GLN A 17 -18.54 33.48 21.74
N VAL A 18 -19.25 32.36 21.56
CA VAL A 18 -18.68 31.03 21.78
C VAL A 18 -17.55 30.91 20.76
N LYS A 19 -16.29 31.08 21.21
CA LYS A 19 -15.13 30.74 20.40
C LYS A 19 -15.31 29.27 19.99
N SER A 20 -15.57 29.04 18.71
CA SER A 20 -15.52 27.71 18.13
C SER A 20 -14.16 27.13 18.48
N GLN A 21 -14.14 26.08 19.29
CA GLN A 21 -12.94 25.31 19.49
C GLN A 21 -12.54 24.77 18.11
N ASN A 22 -11.33 25.08 17.65
CA ASN A 22 -10.78 24.44 16.46
C ASN A 22 -10.64 22.94 16.75
N VAL A 23 -11.63 22.17 16.32
CA VAL A 23 -11.59 20.71 16.41
C VAL A 23 -10.71 20.24 15.25
N GLU A 24 -9.52 19.75 15.58
CA GLU A 24 -8.67 19.08 14.60
C GLU A 24 -9.12 17.63 14.46
N HIS A 25 -9.35 17.18 13.21
CA HIS A 25 -9.78 15.83 12.91
C HIS A 25 -8.59 14.96 12.52
N ILE A 26 -8.53 13.74 13.09
CA ILE A 26 -7.62 12.69 12.61
C ILE A 26 -8.30 12.03 11.40
N VAL A 27 -7.81 12.35 10.19
CA VAL A 27 -8.39 11.87 8.93
C VAL A 27 -7.62 10.64 8.45
N ILE A 28 -8.30 9.50 8.38
CA ILE A 28 -7.71 8.24 7.88
C ILE A 28 -7.74 8.19 6.34
N GLY A 29 -8.73 8.80 5.70
CA GLY A 29 -8.89 8.78 4.25
C GLY A 29 -10.11 9.56 3.77
N THR A 30 -10.36 9.51 2.47
CA THR A 30 -11.48 10.22 1.82
C THR A 30 -12.38 9.26 1.08
N LYS A 31 -13.65 9.64 0.93
CA LYS A 31 -14.67 8.91 0.16
C LYS A 31 -14.71 9.44 -1.27
N GLN A 32 -14.86 8.55 -2.21
CA GLN A 32 -14.96 8.83 -3.64
C GLN A 32 -16.14 8.04 -4.22
N LEU A 33 -16.70 8.54 -5.33
CA LEU A 33 -17.76 7.88 -6.06
C LEU A 33 -17.36 7.68 -7.52
N LEU A 34 -17.57 6.48 -8.04
CA LEU A 34 -17.37 6.11 -9.43
C LEU A 34 -18.66 5.52 -9.99
N HIS A 35 -19.18 6.11 -11.07
CA HIS A 35 -20.29 5.54 -11.81
C HIS A 35 -19.78 4.47 -12.77
N SER A 36 -20.04 3.22 -12.44
CA SER A 36 -19.64 2.07 -13.24
C SER A 36 -20.62 1.83 -14.38
N LYS A 37 -20.13 1.82 -15.60
CA LYS A 37 -20.89 1.39 -16.79
C LYS A 37 -21.01 -0.14 -16.82
N ILE A 38 -19.93 -0.85 -16.44
CA ILE A 38 -19.89 -2.31 -16.38
C ILE A 38 -20.94 -2.84 -15.40
N LEU A 39 -21.01 -2.28 -14.19
CA LEU A 39 -21.96 -2.73 -13.17
C LEU A 39 -23.34 -2.03 -13.29
N SER A 40 -23.43 -0.95 -14.07
CA SER A 40 -24.63 -0.10 -14.22
C SER A 40 -25.11 0.49 -12.90
N GLU A 41 -24.19 0.90 -12.03
CA GLU A 41 -24.46 1.45 -10.71
C GLU A 41 -23.35 2.37 -10.21
N ALA A 42 -23.62 3.18 -9.19
CA ALA A 42 -22.62 3.97 -8.52
C ALA A 42 -21.86 3.10 -7.48
N ARG A 43 -20.53 3.25 -7.46
CA ARG A 43 -19.64 2.56 -6.53
C ARG A 43 -18.88 3.54 -5.67
N GLU A 44 -19.17 3.54 -4.38
CA GLU A 44 -18.37 4.27 -3.41
C GLU A 44 -17.08 3.48 -3.13
N TYR A 45 -15.95 4.19 -3.13
CA TYR A 45 -14.68 3.67 -2.64
C TYR A 45 -14.01 4.69 -1.72
N TRP A 46 -13.29 4.18 -0.74
CA TRP A 46 -12.54 5.01 0.19
C TRP A 46 -11.05 4.86 -0.11
N ILE A 47 -10.32 5.96 0.03
CA ILE A 47 -8.90 5.99 -0.27
C ILE A 47 -8.10 6.54 0.91
N HIS A 48 -7.04 5.81 1.27
CA HIS A 48 -6.01 6.27 2.19
C HIS A 48 -4.73 6.50 1.40
N LEU A 49 -4.16 7.68 1.54
CA LEU A 49 -2.90 8.06 0.92
C LEU A 49 -1.78 7.99 1.96
N PRO A 50 -0.58 7.50 1.60
CA PRO A 50 0.53 7.43 2.52
C PRO A 50 1.00 8.83 2.94
N GLU A 51 1.67 8.93 4.09
CA GLU A 51 2.09 10.21 4.68
C GLU A 51 2.92 11.06 3.71
N SER A 52 3.86 10.43 2.99
CA SER A 52 4.70 11.14 2.02
C SER A 52 3.96 11.63 0.77
N TYR A 53 2.68 11.25 0.58
CA TYR A 53 1.92 11.62 -0.63
C TYR A 53 1.75 13.13 -0.78
N HIS A 54 1.55 13.86 0.32
CA HIS A 54 1.35 15.31 0.31
C HIS A 54 2.64 16.12 0.41
N ASN A 55 3.78 15.45 0.57
CA ASN A 55 5.07 16.12 0.58
C ASN A 55 5.48 16.52 -0.85
N SER A 56 5.63 17.83 -1.09
CA SER A 56 6.03 18.37 -2.40
C SER A 56 7.40 17.84 -2.85
N ALA A 57 8.31 17.58 -1.91
CA ALA A 57 9.62 16.98 -2.19
C ALA A 57 9.52 15.51 -2.66
N ALA A 58 8.38 14.84 -2.43
CA ALA A 58 8.11 13.48 -2.87
C ALA A 58 7.10 13.40 -4.04
N SER A 59 6.88 14.51 -4.76
CA SER A 59 5.91 14.61 -5.85
C SER A 59 6.16 13.64 -7.03
N TYR A 60 7.40 13.21 -7.21
CA TYR A 60 7.83 12.22 -8.21
C TYR A 60 7.49 10.77 -7.84
N LYS A 61 7.18 10.49 -6.56
CA LYS A 61 7.00 9.14 -6.01
C LYS A 61 5.69 8.53 -6.47
N LYS A 62 5.73 7.27 -6.92
CA LYS A 62 4.56 6.44 -7.23
C LYS A 62 4.44 5.33 -6.20
N TYR A 63 3.21 4.94 -5.90
CA TYR A 63 2.90 4.04 -4.79
C TYR A 63 2.19 2.78 -5.27
N PRO A 64 2.58 1.59 -4.82
CA PRO A 64 1.78 0.38 -4.96
C PRO A 64 0.33 0.62 -4.49
N VAL A 65 -0.61 -0.14 -5.05
CA VAL A 65 -2.03 -0.02 -4.71
C VAL A 65 -2.52 -1.30 -4.03
N LEU A 66 -3.07 -1.16 -2.85
CA LEU A 66 -3.78 -2.23 -2.15
C LEU A 66 -5.29 -2.03 -2.32
N VAL A 67 -5.93 -2.92 -3.06
CA VAL A 67 -7.38 -2.95 -3.24
C VAL A 67 -7.99 -3.86 -2.18
N VAL A 68 -8.92 -3.32 -1.40
CA VAL A 68 -9.56 -3.97 -0.25
C VAL A 68 -11.04 -4.18 -0.54
N LEU A 69 -11.46 -5.42 -0.61
CA LEU A 69 -12.87 -5.80 -0.68
C LEU A 69 -13.53 -5.65 0.70
N ASP A 70 -14.86 -5.55 0.74
CA ASP A 70 -15.61 -5.28 1.98
C ASP A 70 -15.11 -4.02 2.73
N GLY A 71 -14.95 -2.92 1.98
CA GLY A 71 -14.29 -1.70 2.45
C GLY A 71 -14.85 -1.11 3.74
N ASN A 72 -16.17 -1.15 3.92
CA ASN A 72 -16.85 -0.69 5.13
C ASN A 72 -16.36 -1.41 6.42
N THR A 73 -15.94 -2.67 6.30
CA THR A 73 -15.45 -3.47 7.42
C THR A 73 -13.94 -3.34 7.61
N HIS A 74 -13.17 -3.32 6.52
CA HIS A 74 -11.74 -3.57 6.56
C HIS A 74 -10.87 -2.30 6.42
N PHE A 75 -11.40 -1.19 5.91
CA PHE A 75 -10.63 0.01 5.60
C PHE A 75 -9.80 0.55 6.76
N LYS A 76 -10.44 0.71 7.93
CA LYS A 76 -9.82 1.41 9.06
C LYS A 76 -8.58 0.71 9.58
N TYR A 77 -8.70 -0.58 9.89
CA TYR A 77 -7.56 -1.32 10.46
C TYR A 77 -6.47 -1.61 9.41
N ILE A 78 -6.85 -1.87 8.14
CA ILE A 78 -5.88 -2.09 7.06
C ILE A 78 -5.05 -0.83 6.83
N SER A 79 -5.70 0.33 6.72
CA SER A 79 -4.98 1.61 6.57
C SER A 79 -4.03 1.87 7.74
N GLY A 80 -4.45 1.58 8.98
CA GLY A 80 -3.61 1.71 10.16
C GLY A 80 -2.41 0.76 10.16
N ILE A 81 -2.61 -0.52 9.81
CA ILE A 81 -1.53 -1.51 9.71
C ILE A 81 -0.54 -1.09 8.60
N VAL A 82 -1.03 -0.70 7.43
CA VAL A 82 -0.19 -0.25 6.31
C VAL A 82 0.64 0.97 6.70
N SER A 83 0.02 1.98 7.33
CA SER A 83 0.73 3.17 7.79
C SER A 83 1.81 2.84 8.81
N TYR A 84 1.50 2.00 9.80
CA TYR A 84 2.47 1.59 10.80
C TYR A 84 3.64 0.82 10.19
N MET A 85 3.35 -0.22 9.38
CA MET A 85 4.38 -1.08 8.82
C MET A 85 5.28 -0.36 7.81
N SER A 86 4.73 0.55 7.02
CA SER A 86 5.52 1.37 6.10
C SER A 86 6.36 2.41 6.84
N GLY A 87 5.82 3.01 7.91
CA GLY A 87 6.54 3.95 8.77
C GLY A 87 7.79 3.36 9.42
N ILE A 88 7.76 2.07 9.80
CA ILE A 88 8.93 1.33 10.30
C ILE A 88 9.79 0.69 9.20
N GLY A 89 9.43 0.89 7.91
CA GLY A 89 10.18 0.37 6.77
C GLY A 89 10.04 -1.13 6.51
N LYS A 90 9.05 -1.81 7.09
CA LYS A 90 8.81 -3.25 6.90
C LYS A 90 8.13 -3.58 5.57
N ILE A 91 7.37 -2.64 5.02
CA ILE A 91 6.72 -2.70 3.71
C ILE A 91 6.89 -1.36 2.99
N PRO A 92 6.72 -1.27 1.66
CA PRO A 92 6.67 0.01 0.99
C PRO A 92 5.43 0.82 1.40
N GLU A 93 5.53 2.15 1.34
CA GLU A 93 4.34 3.00 1.38
C GLU A 93 3.42 2.66 0.20
N MET A 94 2.12 2.59 0.45
CA MET A 94 1.14 2.26 -0.58
C MET A 94 -0.18 3.03 -0.43
N ILE A 95 -0.90 3.17 -1.51
CA ILE A 95 -2.25 3.70 -1.53
C ILE A 95 -3.20 2.54 -1.19
N VAL A 96 -4.07 2.73 -0.17
CA VAL A 96 -5.11 1.76 0.17
C VAL A 96 -6.43 2.23 -0.42
N VAL A 97 -7.04 1.40 -1.25
CA VAL A 97 -8.33 1.66 -1.90
C VAL A 97 -9.32 0.60 -1.46
N SER A 98 -10.35 0.97 -0.74
CA SER A 98 -11.37 0.04 -0.27
C SER A 98 -12.69 0.27 -0.99
N ILE A 99 -13.33 -0.81 -1.43
CA ILE A 99 -14.56 -0.76 -2.22
C ILE A 99 -15.73 -1.11 -1.31
N GLN A 100 -16.74 -0.23 -1.31
CA GLN A 100 -17.94 -0.43 -0.53
C GLN A 100 -18.89 -1.41 -1.22
N ASN A 101 -19.56 -2.25 -0.44
CA ASN A 101 -20.49 -3.22 -0.98
C ASN A 101 -21.81 -2.55 -1.40
N VAL A 102 -22.33 -2.94 -2.57
CA VAL A 102 -23.70 -2.71 -3.01
C VAL A 102 -24.47 -4.04 -2.97
N ASP A 103 -24.03 -5.02 -3.76
CA ASP A 103 -24.51 -6.40 -3.70
C ASP A 103 -23.32 -7.34 -3.53
N ARG A 104 -22.93 -7.57 -2.28
CA ARG A 104 -21.76 -8.37 -1.93
C ARG A 104 -21.81 -9.79 -2.48
N ARG A 105 -23.00 -10.42 -2.48
CA ARG A 105 -23.12 -11.79 -2.94
C ARG A 105 -22.98 -11.89 -4.46
N ARG A 106 -23.65 -11.02 -5.19
CA ARG A 106 -23.51 -10.92 -6.65
C ARG A 106 -22.04 -10.71 -7.02
N ASP A 107 -21.40 -9.75 -6.40
CA ASP A 107 -20.07 -9.27 -6.80
C ASP A 107 -18.94 -10.24 -6.43
N PHE A 108 -19.09 -10.99 -5.33
CA PHE A 108 -18.00 -11.82 -4.82
C PHE A 108 -18.18 -13.31 -5.06
N THR A 109 -19.24 -13.72 -5.74
CA THR A 109 -19.40 -15.11 -6.18
C THR A 109 -19.11 -15.24 -7.69
N PRO A 110 -18.05 -15.94 -8.08
CA PRO A 110 -17.71 -16.13 -9.50
C PRO A 110 -18.75 -16.95 -10.26
N ASP A 111 -19.38 -17.90 -9.58
CA ASP A 111 -20.32 -18.85 -10.18
C ASP A 111 -21.72 -18.69 -9.58
N LYS A 112 -22.75 -19.02 -10.36
CA LYS A 112 -24.12 -19.09 -9.84
C LYS A 112 -24.22 -20.23 -8.83
N THR A 113 -24.70 -19.94 -7.63
CA THR A 113 -24.93 -20.94 -6.60
C THR A 113 -26.38 -21.42 -6.65
N ILE A 114 -26.58 -22.73 -6.58
CA ILE A 114 -27.89 -23.40 -6.75
C ILE A 114 -28.76 -23.32 -5.49
N THR A 115 -28.29 -22.67 -4.43
CA THR A 115 -29.06 -22.60 -3.17
C THR A 115 -30.16 -21.53 -3.21
N VAL A 116 -31.33 -21.84 -2.67
CA VAL A 116 -32.56 -21.04 -2.65
C VAL A 116 -32.38 -19.57 -2.16
N ARG A 117 -31.29 -19.25 -1.49
CA ARG A 117 -30.92 -17.88 -1.02
C ARG A 117 -30.00 -17.12 -2.00
N ALA A 118 -29.78 -17.63 -3.22
CA ALA A 118 -28.67 -17.20 -4.07
C ALA A 118 -29.10 -16.61 -5.43
N ASN A 119 -30.31 -16.01 -5.51
CA ASN A 119 -30.78 -15.41 -6.77
C ASN A 119 -29.84 -14.34 -7.34
N ASN A 120 -28.99 -13.73 -6.50
CA ASN A 120 -28.01 -12.72 -6.88
C ASN A 120 -26.58 -13.27 -6.73
N SER A 121 -26.20 -14.28 -7.47
CA SER A 121 -24.81 -14.82 -7.47
C SER A 121 -24.29 -14.94 -8.88
N GLY A 122 -22.95 -15.09 -9.04
CA GLY A 122 -22.31 -15.31 -10.33
C GLY A 122 -21.92 -14.03 -11.08
N GLY A 123 -21.80 -12.90 -10.39
CA GLY A 123 -21.35 -11.63 -10.98
C GLY A 123 -19.86 -11.34 -10.77
N GLY A 124 -19.10 -12.27 -10.18
CA GLY A 124 -17.71 -12.05 -9.80
C GLY A 124 -16.80 -11.65 -10.97
N ASP A 125 -16.96 -12.29 -12.14
CA ASP A 125 -16.19 -11.92 -13.33
C ASP A 125 -16.50 -10.49 -13.79
N LYS A 126 -17.77 -10.11 -13.77
CA LYS A 126 -18.19 -8.74 -14.11
C LYS A 126 -17.62 -7.71 -13.12
N PHE A 127 -17.56 -8.08 -11.84
CA PHE A 127 -16.94 -7.23 -10.82
C PHE A 127 -15.42 -7.12 -11.01
N ILE A 128 -14.72 -8.20 -11.39
CA ILE A 128 -13.29 -8.14 -11.74
C ILE A 128 -13.08 -7.21 -12.94
N SER A 129 -13.90 -7.31 -13.99
CA SER A 129 -13.83 -6.39 -15.14
C SER A 129 -14.04 -4.93 -14.71
N PHE A 130 -14.96 -4.66 -13.77
CA PHE A 130 -15.10 -3.31 -13.19
C PHE A 130 -13.80 -2.84 -12.51
N LEU A 131 -13.12 -3.70 -11.75
CA LEU A 131 -11.84 -3.36 -11.14
C LEU A 131 -10.78 -3.03 -12.20
N GLU A 132 -10.69 -3.85 -13.25
CA GLU A 132 -9.67 -3.77 -14.29
C GLU A 132 -9.89 -2.61 -15.25
N ASP A 133 -11.12 -2.45 -15.74
CA ASP A 133 -11.41 -1.56 -16.86
C ASP A 133 -11.92 -0.18 -16.43
N GLU A 134 -12.38 -0.04 -15.18
CA GLU A 134 -12.94 1.23 -14.69
C GLU A 134 -12.21 1.76 -13.44
N LEU A 135 -12.11 0.98 -12.35
CA LEU A 135 -11.57 1.49 -11.10
C LEU A 135 -10.05 1.76 -11.21
N ILE A 136 -9.27 0.80 -11.70
CA ILE A 136 -7.80 0.96 -11.79
C ILE A 136 -7.42 2.08 -12.77
N PRO A 137 -8.00 2.23 -13.96
CA PRO A 137 -7.78 3.38 -14.82
C PRO A 137 -8.12 4.72 -14.15
N GLU A 138 -9.22 4.79 -13.41
CA GLU A 138 -9.60 5.99 -12.65
C GLU A 138 -8.57 6.34 -11.57
N LEU A 139 -8.08 5.35 -10.83
CA LEU A 139 -7.03 5.54 -9.83
C LEU A 139 -5.71 6.00 -10.46
N ASN A 140 -5.31 5.41 -11.59
CA ASN A 140 -4.10 5.81 -12.31
C ASN A 140 -4.17 7.25 -12.83
N ARG A 141 -5.37 7.72 -13.20
CA ARG A 141 -5.61 9.08 -13.66
C ARG A 141 -5.57 10.09 -12.52
N LYS A 142 -6.12 9.74 -11.35
CA LYS A 142 -6.27 10.66 -10.20
C LYS A 142 -5.08 10.67 -9.26
N TYR A 143 -4.35 9.56 -9.16
CA TYR A 143 -3.35 9.35 -8.13
C TYR A 143 -2.02 8.86 -8.71
N ARG A 144 -0.95 9.06 -7.97
CA ARG A 144 0.40 8.62 -8.32
C ARG A 144 0.58 7.12 -8.01
N THR A 145 -0.08 6.28 -8.79
CA THR A 145 -0.05 4.82 -8.63
C THR A 145 1.16 4.21 -9.33
N ALA A 146 1.75 3.19 -8.71
CA ALA A 146 2.66 2.25 -9.36
C ALA A 146 1.87 1.06 -9.92
N PRO A 147 2.38 0.36 -10.95
CA PRO A 147 1.70 -0.82 -11.51
C PRO A 147 1.65 -2.04 -10.58
N TYR A 148 2.34 -2.04 -9.44
CA TYR A 148 2.26 -3.14 -8.48
C TYR A 148 0.97 -3.03 -7.65
N ARG A 149 0.14 -4.08 -7.71
CA ARG A 149 -1.20 -4.09 -7.09
C ARG A 149 -1.43 -5.36 -6.29
N ILE A 150 -2.09 -5.20 -5.14
CA ILE A 150 -2.45 -6.27 -4.22
C ILE A 150 -3.96 -6.29 -4.08
N LEU A 151 -4.58 -7.47 -4.11
CA LEU A 151 -6.01 -7.65 -3.82
C LEU A 151 -6.17 -8.37 -2.49
N PHE A 152 -6.89 -7.74 -1.57
CA PHE A 152 -7.28 -8.33 -0.29
C PHE A 152 -8.77 -8.67 -0.28
N GLY A 153 -9.10 -9.86 0.21
CA GLY A 153 -10.48 -10.28 0.45
C GLY A 153 -10.63 -11.26 1.60
N HIS A 154 -11.75 -11.16 2.32
CA HIS A 154 -12.15 -12.05 3.40
C HIS A 154 -13.45 -12.78 3.06
N SER A 155 -13.57 -14.05 3.42
CA SER A 155 -14.81 -14.83 3.22
C SER A 155 -15.19 -14.94 1.72
N LEU A 156 -16.34 -14.41 1.29
CA LEU A 156 -16.67 -14.29 -0.14
C LEU A 156 -15.70 -13.38 -0.89
N GLY A 157 -15.17 -12.34 -0.24
CA GLY A 157 -14.08 -11.52 -0.81
C GLY A 157 -12.82 -12.34 -1.01
N GLY A 158 -12.48 -13.25 -0.09
CA GLY A 158 -11.38 -14.21 -0.22
C GLY A 158 -11.60 -15.20 -1.38
N LEU A 159 -12.85 -15.66 -1.55
CA LEU A 159 -13.24 -16.47 -2.71
C LEU A 159 -12.98 -15.73 -4.03
N LEU A 160 -13.41 -14.46 -4.14
CA LEU A 160 -13.19 -13.65 -5.32
C LEU A 160 -11.70 -13.38 -5.57
N ALA A 161 -10.92 -13.07 -4.51
CA ALA A 161 -9.48 -12.87 -4.62
C ALA A 161 -8.77 -14.13 -5.12
N THR A 162 -9.17 -15.32 -4.62
CA THR A 162 -8.65 -16.59 -5.11
C THR A 162 -9.05 -16.86 -6.55
N HIS A 163 -10.30 -16.57 -6.92
CA HIS A 163 -10.75 -16.70 -8.31
C HIS A 163 -9.97 -15.78 -9.25
N ALA A 164 -9.74 -14.51 -8.87
CA ALA A 164 -8.93 -13.59 -9.65
C ALA A 164 -7.47 -14.04 -9.78
N TYR A 165 -6.90 -14.68 -8.75
CA TYR A 165 -5.57 -15.29 -8.83
C TYR A 165 -5.51 -16.43 -9.86
N MET A 166 -6.56 -17.25 -9.95
CA MET A 166 -6.60 -18.37 -10.90
C MET A 166 -6.82 -17.95 -12.35
N LYS A 167 -7.23 -16.71 -12.62
CA LYS A 167 -7.37 -16.21 -14.00
C LYS A 167 -6.01 -15.98 -14.64
N GLU A 168 -5.90 -16.24 -15.93
CA GLU A 168 -4.66 -16.06 -16.70
C GLU A 168 -4.20 -14.60 -16.68
N LYS A 169 -5.14 -13.68 -16.89
CA LYS A 169 -4.87 -12.23 -16.90
C LYS A 169 -5.50 -11.57 -15.69
N THR A 170 -4.72 -10.79 -14.97
CA THR A 170 -5.19 -9.92 -13.91
C THR A 170 -4.22 -8.77 -13.72
N LEU A 171 -4.75 -7.64 -13.29
CA LEU A 171 -3.95 -6.46 -12.93
C LEU A 171 -3.27 -6.57 -11.55
N PHE A 172 -3.48 -7.67 -10.83
CA PHE A 172 -2.94 -7.86 -9.48
C PHE A 172 -1.70 -8.74 -9.51
N ASN A 173 -0.66 -8.28 -8.80
CA ASN A 173 0.63 -8.97 -8.65
C ASN A 173 0.66 -9.89 -7.42
N SER A 174 -0.14 -9.56 -6.40
CA SER A 174 -0.23 -10.34 -5.17
C SER A 174 -1.65 -10.37 -4.63
N PHE A 175 -1.95 -11.42 -3.85
CA PHE A 175 -3.28 -11.66 -3.32
C PHE A 175 -3.21 -12.04 -1.85
N ILE A 176 -4.15 -11.55 -1.05
CA ILE A 176 -4.37 -11.96 0.33
C ILE A 176 -5.79 -12.48 0.44
N SER A 177 -5.94 -13.79 0.52
CA SER A 177 -7.22 -14.50 0.61
C SER A 177 -7.40 -15.02 2.03
N VAL A 178 -8.26 -14.34 2.81
CA VAL A 178 -8.50 -14.66 4.22
C VAL A 178 -9.77 -15.48 4.38
N ASP A 179 -9.61 -16.68 4.91
CA ASP A 179 -10.66 -17.64 5.22
C ASP A 179 -11.74 -17.76 4.13
N PRO A 180 -11.33 -18.02 2.87
CA PRO A 180 -12.19 -17.95 1.70
C PRO A 180 -13.35 -18.93 1.76
N SER A 181 -14.54 -18.48 1.32
CA SER A 181 -15.79 -19.26 1.36
C SER A 181 -15.86 -20.30 0.22
N PHE A 182 -14.95 -21.27 0.16
CA PHE A 182 -14.94 -22.32 -0.87
C PHE A 182 -16.12 -23.31 -0.75
N GLY A 183 -16.96 -23.16 0.26
CA GLY A 183 -18.23 -23.90 0.36
C GLY A 183 -19.20 -23.64 -0.79
N THR A 184 -19.00 -22.56 -1.56
CA THR A 184 -19.76 -22.26 -2.77
C THR A 184 -19.31 -23.07 -3.98
N TRP A 185 -18.12 -23.66 -3.95
CA TRP A 185 -17.60 -24.55 -4.98
C TRP A 185 -17.76 -26.02 -4.55
N ASP A 186 -18.41 -26.81 -5.39
CA ASP A 186 -18.37 -28.26 -5.29
C ASP A 186 -17.03 -28.80 -5.84
N ALA A 187 -16.80 -30.11 -5.70
CA ALA A 187 -15.56 -30.73 -6.16
C ALA A 187 -15.33 -30.52 -7.66
N LYS A 188 -16.37 -30.68 -8.48
CA LYS A 188 -16.30 -30.50 -9.95
C LYS A 188 -15.96 -29.07 -10.35
N THR A 189 -16.54 -28.09 -9.68
CA THR A 189 -16.22 -26.67 -9.90
C THR A 189 -14.77 -26.38 -9.50
N MET A 190 -14.30 -26.93 -8.37
CA MET A 190 -12.92 -26.78 -7.92
C MET A 190 -11.94 -27.38 -8.93
N ASP A 191 -12.18 -28.59 -9.39
CA ASP A 191 -11.33 -29.28 -10.39
C ASP A 191 -11.27 -28.48 -11.69
N LYS A 192 -12.40 -28.01 -12.21
CA LYS A 192 -12.45 -27.16 -13.41
C LYS A 192 -11.64 -25.87 -13.24
N LYS A 193 -11.69 -25.24 -12.08
CA LYS A 193 -10.92 -24.01 -11.81
C LYS A 193 -9.42 -24.32 -11.70
N LEU A 194 -9.05 -25.43 -11.10
CA LEU A 194 -7.66 -25.89 -11.04
C LEU A 194 -7.12 -26.21 -12.43
N ASP A 195 -7.92 -26.80 -13.31
CA ASP A 195 -7.52 -27.09 -14.68
C ASP A 195 -7.26 -25.83 -15.51
N ALA A 196 -7.94 -24.74 -15.20
CA ALA A 196 -7.75 -23.44 -15.85
C ALA A 196 -6.52 -22.66 -15.36
N VAL A 197 -5.84 -23.09 -14.27
CA VAL A 197 -4.63 -22.44 -13.78
C VAL A 197 -3.46 -22.70 -14.74
N THR A 198 -2.84 -21.63 -15.22
CA THR A 198 -1.68 -21.65 -16.11
C THR A 198 -0.38 -21.35 -15.36
N VAL A 199 0.76 -21.58 -16.02
CA VAL A 199 2.10 -21.21 -15.49
C VAL A 199 2.20 -19.72 -15.14
N HIS A 200 1.52 -18.84 -15.87
CA HIS A 200 1.50 -17.39 -15.58
C HIS A 200 0.82 -17.04 -14.24
N SER A 201 -0.04 -17.91 -13.71
CA SER A 201 -0.60 -17.74 -12.38
C SER A 201 0.49 -17.79 -11.29
N PHE A 202 1.54 -18.59 -11.51
CA PHE A 202 2.63 -18.79 -10.56
C PHE A 202 3.70 -17.69 -10.59
N GLU A 203 3.61 -16.72 -11.47
CA GLU A 203 4.43 -15.50 -11.44
C GLU A 203 3.96 -14.52 -10.35
N ARG A 204 2.82 -14.82 -9.69
CA ARG A 204 2.16 -13.95 -8.71
C ARG A 204 2.11 -14.63 -7.35
N PHE A 205 2.21 -13.83 -6.30
CA PHE A 205 2.17 -14.35 -4.93
C PHE A 205 0.74 -14.41 -4.39
N ILE A 206 0.37 -15.51 -3.74
CA ILE A 206 -0.89 -15.62 -3.00
C ILE A 206 -0.67 -16.07 -1.55
N TYR A 207 -1.29 -15.35 -0.63
CA TYR A 207 -1.37 -15.71 0.77
C TYR A 207 -2.76 -16.22 1.10
N PHE A 208 -2.82 -17.41 1.69
CA PHE A 208 -4.05 -17.98 2.23
C PHE A 208 -4.00 -17.98 3.75
N ALA A 209 -5.07 -17.50 4.39
CA ALA A 209 -5.29 -17.65 5.81
C ALA A 209 -6.50 -18.55 6.07
N THR A 210 -6.42 -19.39 7.08
CA THR A 210 -7.49 -20.29 7.51
C THR A 210 -7.76 -20.10 9.00
N ALA A 211 -9.02 -19.84 9.34
CA ALA A 211 -9.51 -19.71 10.71
C ALA A 211 -9.84 -21.07 11.35
N ASN A 212 -9.88 -21.10 12.68
CA ASN A 212 -10.42 -22.19 13.42
C ASN A 212 -11.94 -22.08 13.57
N TRP A 213 -12.69 -22.92 12.87
CA TRP A 213 -14.15 -23.00 12.94
C TRP A 213 -14.67 -23.97 13.99
N GLY A 214 -13.77 -24.55 14.81
CA GLY A 214 -14.06 -25.61 15.73
C GLY A 214 -14.45 -26.94 15.04
N LYS A 215 -14.85 -27.92 15.83
CA LYS A 215 -15.14 -29.29 15.34
C LYS A 215 -16.28 -29.37 14.31
N ARG A 216 -17.15 -28.36 14.28
CA ARG A 216 -18.36 -28.37 13.41
C ARG A 216 -18.09 -27.96 11.96
N ASN A 217 -16.96 -27.34 11.65
CA ASN A 217 -16.69 -26.85 10.29
C ASN A 217 -15.25 -27.06 9.82
N ILE A 218 -14.71 -28.24 10.06
CA ILE A 218 -13.40 -28.68 9.54
C ILE A 218 -13.38 -28.62 8.00
N ARG A 219 -14.54 -28.81 7.34
CA ARG A 219 -14.67 -28.89 5.87
C ARG A 219 -14.12 -27.67 5.13
N ASN A 220 -14.22 -26.46 5.69
CA ASN A 220 -13.71 -25.26 5.00
C ASN A 220 -12.17 -25.26 5.01
N ARG A 221 -11.55 -25.59 6.14
CA ARG A 221 -10.11 -25.76 6.27
C ARG A 221 -9.57 -26.83 5.31
N ASP A 222 -10.25 -27.99 5.22
CA ASP A 222 -9.84 -29.05 4.31
C ASP A 222 -9.88 -28.61 2.84
N ARG A 223 -10.85 -27.77 2.48
CA ARG A 223 -10.92 -27.18 1.13
C ARG A 223 -9.77 -26.23 0.86
N HIS A 224 -9.40 -25.39 1.83
CA HIS A 224 -8.25 -24.49 1.72
C HIS A 224 -6.97 -25.28 1.50
N LEU A 225 -6.76 -26.33 2.32
CA LEU A 225 -5.58 -27.18 2.21
C LEU A 225 -5.53 -27.92 0.86
N ARG A 226 -6.63 -28.55 0.43
CA ARG A 226 -6.72 -29.24 -0.86
C ARG A 226 -6.42 -28.31 -2.04
N LEU A 227 -6.94 -27.08 -2.00
CA LEU A 227 -6.66 -26.10 -3.04
C LEU A 227 -5.17 -25.74 -3.08
N TYR A 228 -4.60 -25.43 -1.90
CA TYR A 228 -3.18 -25.10 -1.75
C TYR A 228 -2.28 -26.24 -2.26
N GLU A 229 -2.55 -27.47 -1.84
CA GLU A 229 -1.80 -28.65 -2.27
C GLU A 229 -1.93 -28.93 -3.77
N ALA A 230 -3.14 -28.71 -4.35
CA ALA A 230 -3.36 -28.89 -5.76
C ALA A 230 -2.61 -27.85 -6.60
N LEU A 231 -2.59 -26.59 -6.17
CA LEU A 231 -1.79 -25.52 -6.79
C LEU A 231 -0.29 -25.80 -6.67
N ASN A 232 0.15 -26.27 -5.50
CA ASN A 232 1.55 -26.63 -5.26
C ASN A 232 2.03 -27.78 -6.17
N ARG A 233 1.18 -28.79 -6.41
CA ARG A 233 1.48 -29.88 -7.36
C ARG A 233 1.56 -29.45 -8.81
N LYS A 234 0.81 -28.40 -9.21
CA LYS A 234 0.83 -27.87 -10.58
C LYS A 234 2.04 -26.96 -10.85
N CYS A 235 2.66 -26.43 -9.81
CA CYS A 235 3.83 -25.59 -9.92
C CYS A 235 5.08 -26.49 -10.00
N GLU A 236 5.79 -26.48 -11.12
CA GLU A 236 7.02 -27.27 -11.30
C GLU A 236 8.23 -26.68 -10.57
N GLY A 237 8.03 -25.74 -9.70
CA GLY A 237 9.04 -25.06 -8.89
C GLY A 237 8.54 -24.72 -7.50
N GLU A 238 9.13 -23.69 -6.90
CA GLU A 238 8.61 -23.15 -5.65
C GLU A 238 7.29 -22.42 -5.89
N PHE A 239 6.22 -22.96 -5.35
CA PHE A 239 4.91 -22.29 -5.41
C PHE A 239 4.96 -20.97 -4.65
N PRO A 240 4.77 -19.81 -5.29
CA PRO A 240 4.89 -18.51 -4.65
C PRO A 240 3.67 -18.21 -3.77
N ALA A 241 3.48 -19.00 -2.72
CA ALA A 241 2.35 -18.91 -1.83
C ALA A 241 2.71 -19.24 -0.40
N LYS A 242 1.86 -18.79 0.53
CA LYS A 242 1.89 -19.19 1.93
C LYS A 242 0.48 -19.56 2.38
N LEU A 243 0.32 -20.68 3.03
CA LEU A 243 -0.91 -21.05 3.76
C LEU A 243 -0.63 -20.97 5.27
N ALA A 244 -1.43 -20.18 5.99
CA ALA A 244 -1.34 -20.05 7.44
C ALA A 244 -2.66 -20.48 8.11
N TYR A 245 -2.55 -21.26 9.19
CA TYR A 245 -3.67 -21.63 10.05
C TYR A 245 -3.58 -20.87 11.37
N PHE A 246 -4.69 -20.23 11.75
CA PHE A 246 -4.82 -19.44 12.97
C PHE A 246 -5.72 -20.18 13.97
N GLU A 247 -5.11 -20.97 14.82
CA GLU A 247 -5.83 -21.83 15.77
C GLU A 247 -6.68 -21.06 16.76
N ASN A 248 -6.22 -19.88 17.18
CA ASN A 248 -6.89 -19.04 18.19
C ASN A 248 -7.88 -18.04 17.58
N GLU A 249 -8.04 -18.02 16.23
CA GLU A 249 -8.91 -17.08 15.55
C GLU A 249 -10.08 -17.78 14.90
N ASN A 250 -11.27 -17.19 15.03
CA ASN A 250 -12.46 -17.61 14.29
C ASN A 250 -12.64 -16.80 13.01
N HIS A 251 -13.66 -17.13 12.20
CA HIS A 251 -13.97 -16.45 10.95
C HIS A 251 -14.08 -14.92 11.05
N GLY A 252 -14.63 -14.42 12.16
CA GLY A 252 -14.84 -12.98 12.35
C GLY A 252 -13.62 -12.24 12.90
N SER A 253 -12.75 -12.93 13.67
CA SER A 253 -11.61 -12.31 14.33
C SER A 253 -10.30 -12.40 13.54
N ILE A 254 -10.20 -13.34 12.60
CA ILE A 254 -8.97 -13.59 11.82
C ILE A 254 -8.53 -12.42 10.90
N PRO A 255 -9.40 -11.57 10.30
CA PRO A 255 -8.98 -10.69 9.23
C PRO A 255 -7.83 -9.72 9.57
N PRO A 256 -7.77 -9.05 10.73
CA PRO A 256 -6.68 -8.11 11.02
C PRO A 256 -5.32 -8.81 11.16
N ILE A 257 -5.30 -9.96 11.84
CA ILE A 257 -4.06 -10.73 12.08
C ILE A 257 -3.58 -11.37 10.78
N ALA A 258 -4.50 -11.96 10.01
CA ALA A 258 -4.18 -12.54 8.71
C ALA A 258 -3.73 -11.49 7.69
N PHE A 259 -4.28 -10.28 7.73
CA PHE A 259 -3.79 -9.19 6.89
C PHE A 259 -2.34 -8.82 7.24
N TYR A 260 -2.04 -8.65 8.54
CA TYR A 260 -0.68 -8.35 8.99
C TYR A 260 0.32 -9.44 8.57
N ASP A 261 -0.02 -10.72 8.77
CA ASP A 261 0.84 -11.83 8.35
C ASP A 261 0.97 -11.93 6.82
N GLY A 262 -0.14 -11.75 6.09
CA GLY A 262 -0.17 -11.83 4.63
C GLY A 262 0.64 -10.73 3.96
N ILE A 263 0.50 -9.47 4.40
CA ILE A 263 1.29 -8.36 3.85
C ILE A 263 2.78 -8.50 4.22
N SER A 264 3.06 -9.04 5.42
CA SER A 264 4.45 -9.37 5.84
C SER A 264 5.04 -10.49 5.00
N ALA A 265 4.25 -11.48 4.59
CA ALA A 265 4.69 -12.57 3.72
C ALA A 265 4.97 -12.10 2.29
N ILE A 266 4.11 -11.23 1.72
CA ILE A 266 4.34 -10.61 0.42
C ILE A 266 5.66 -9.83 0.43
N PHE A 267 5.85 -8.96 1.40
CA PHE A 267 7.04 -8.12 1.54
C PHE A 267 8.08 -8.70 2.49
N LYS A 268 8.18 -10.05 2.55
CA LYS A 268 9.23 -10.72 3.30
C LYS A 268 10.59 -10.13 2.94
N ASP A 269 11.38 -9.82 3.95
CA ASP A 269 12.75 -9.27 3.84
C ASP A 269 12.81 -7.87 3.17
N TYR A 270 11.68 -7.17 2.95
CA TYR A 270 11.71 -5.82 2.38
C TYR A 270 12.47 -4.83 3.27
N GLY A 271 12.24 -4.90 4.57
CA GLY A 271 12.97 -4.09 5.54
C GLY A 271 14.38 -4.60 5.77
N ILE A 272 15.35 -3.70 5.67
CA ILE A 272 16.74 -3.94 6.05
C ILE A 272 17.21 -2.84 6.98
N SER A 273 17.98 -3.19 8.03
CA SER A 273 18.55 -2.20 8.93
C SER A 273 19.63 -1.39 8.21
N PHE A 274 19.51 -0.06 8.30
CA PHE A 274 20.54 0.84 7.73
C PHE A 274 21.91 0.66 8.38
N ARG A 275 21.99 -0.04 9.52
CA ARG A 275 23.24 -0.33 10.24
C ARG A 275 23.96 -1.55 9.67
N ASP A 276 23.23 -2.44 8.97
CA ASP A 276 23.74 -3.73 8.47
C ASP A 276 24.13 -3.64 6.98
N VAL A 277 24.15 -2.42 6.42
CA VAL A 277 24.48 -2.17 5.00
C VAL A 277 25.75 -1.34 4.91
N ASP A 278 26.80 -1.89 4.31
CA ASP A 278 28.10 -1.25 4.20
C ASP A 278 28.48 -0.86 2.77
N THR A 279 27.79 -1.39 1.74
CA THR A 279 28.04 -1.06 0.33
C THR A 279 26.75 -0.90 -0.47
N THR A 280 26.81 -0.08 -1.52
CA THR A 280 25.71 0.08 -2.48
C THR A 280 25.37 -1.25 -3.17
N MET A 281 26.37 -2.07 -3.47
CA MET A 281 26.20 -3.40 -4.07
C MET A 281 25.38 -4.34 -3.17
N GLN A 282 25.66 -4.38 -1.86
CA GLN A 282 24.90 -5.16 -0.89
C GLN A 282 23.44 -4.73 -0.89
N LEU A 283 23.17 -3.43 -0.84
CA LEU A 283 21.81 -2.88 -0.85
C LEU A 283 21.07 -3.20 -2.15
N MET A 284 21.73 -3.04 -3.29
CA MET A 284 21.13 -3.31 -4.60
C MET A 284 20.81 -4.80 -4.78
N LYS A 285 21.69 -5.71 -4.37
CA LYS A 285 21.42 -7.16 -4.39
C LYS A 285 20.22 -7.53 -3.52
N HIS A 286 20.11 -6.92 -2.34
CA HIS A 286 18.96 -7.12 -1.44
C HIS A 286 17.64 -6.76 -2.14
N PHE A 287 17.52 -5.56 -2.71
CA PHE A 287 16.29 -5.15 -3.40
C PHE A 287 16.08 -5.87 -4.74
N GLN A 288 17.14 -6.33 -5.40
CA GLN A 288 17.04 -7.17 -6.60
C GLN A 288 16.38 -8.52 -6.29
N SER A 289 16.72 -9.18 -5.17
CA SER A 289 16.10 -10.44 -4.76
C SER A 289 14.60 -10.28 -4.48
N ILE A 290 14.20 -9.17 -3.84
CA ILE A 290 12.78 -8.84 -3.62
C ILE A 290 12.08 -8.60 -4.96
N SER A 291 12.71 -7.86 -5.86
CA SER A 291 12.18 -7.53 -7.19
C SER A 291 11.95 -8.77 -8.04
N GLN A 292 12.88 -9.73 -8.00
CA GLN A 292 12.75 -11.01 -8.69
C GLN A 292 11.57 -11.82 -8.14
N ARG A 293 11.49 -11.96 -6.81
CA ARG A 293 10.41 -12.72 -6.14
C ARG A 293 9.02 -12.11 -6.37
N LEU A 294 8.91 -10.79 -6.48
CA LEU A 294 7.64 -10.09 -6.65
C LEU A 294 7.35 -9.69 -8.10
N SER A 295 8.24 -10.06 -9.05
CA SER A 295 8.13 -9.69 -10.47
C SER A 295 7.88 -8.19 -10.68
N TRP A 296 8.52 -7.37 -9.84
CA TRP A 296 8.40 -5.92 -9.88
C TRP A 296 9.68 -5.23 -9.39
N ASN A 297 10.16 -4.23 -10.13
CA ASN A 297 11.40 -3.52 -9.78
C ASN A 297 11.21 -2.60 -8.56
N PHE A 298 11.49 -3.13 -7.38
CA PHE A 298 11.54 -2.37 -6.12
C PHE A 298 12.93 -1.73 -5.98
N LYS A 299 12.96 -0.40 -5.98
CA LYS A 299 14.18 0.37 -5.67
C LYS A 299 14.35 0.49 -4.16
N PRO A 300 15.60 0.54 -3.64
CA PRO A 300 15.85 0.91 -2.25
C PRO A 300 15.13 2.23 -1.91
N PRO A 301 14.39 2.31 -0.79
CA PRO A 301 13.71 3.55 -0.40
C PRO A 301 14.71 4.70 -0.21
N GLU A 302 14.40 5.87 -0.75
CA GLU A 302 15.27 7.06 -0.65
C GLU A 302 15.70 7.36 0.79
N LEU A 303 14.75 7.30 1.73
CA LEU A 303 15.03 7.55 3.14
C LEU A 303 16.01 6.53 3.74
N LEU A 304 15.92 5.25 3.33
CA LEU A 304 16.85 4.22 3.77
C LEU A 304 18.27 4.52 3.26
N VAL A 305 18.40 4.81 1.96
CA VAL A 305 19.70 5.16 1.34
C VAL A 305 20.29 6.40 2.00
N ASN A 306 19.48 7.43 2.25
CA ASN A 306 19.94 8.62 2.96
C ASN A 306 20.41 8.30 4.40
N ARG A 307 19.69 7.48 5.14
CA ARG A 307 20.10 7.08 6.50
C ARG A 307 21.43 6.36 6.51
N ILE A 308 21.68 5.50 5.53
CA ILE A 308 22.98 4.80 5.36
C ILE A 308 24.07 5.82 5.07
N GLY A 309 23.88 6.67 4.05
CA GLY A 309 24.84 7.70 3.65
C GLY A 309 25.18 8.66 4.80
N TYR A 310 24.17 9.19 5.51
CA TYR A 310 24.43 10.08 6.63
C TYR A 310 25.04 9.37 7.85
N ARG A 311 24.79 8.08 8.08
CA ARG A 311 25.53 7.29 9.10
C ARG A 311 27.02 7.30 8.80
N MET A 312 27.39 7.04 7.55
CA MET A 312 28.78 7.02 7.10
C MET A 312 29.41 8.41 7.14
N LEU A 313 28.69 9.43 6.67
CA LEU A 313 29.20 10.81 6.67
C LEU A 313 29.54 11.34 8.07
N ARG A 314 28.82 10.86 9.11
CA ARG A 314 29.06 11.22 10.51
C ARG A 314 30.32 10.59 11.13
N SER A 315 30.86 9.52 10.55
CA SER A 315 32.09 8.87 11.05
C SER A 315 33.32 9.77 10.91
N ARG A 316 33.25 10.77 10.03
CA ARG A 316 34.34 11.70 9.68
C ARG A 316 35.61 11.01 9.17
N ASN A 317 35.51 9.76 8.82
CA ASN A 317 36.58 8.99 8.16
C ASN A 317 36.47 9.21 6.64
N GLU A 318 37.55 9.49 5.97
CA GLU A 318 37.56 9.80 4.53
C GLU A 318 37.00 8.65 3.68
N ASN A 319 37.35 7.42 4.02
CA ASN A 319 36.83 6.23 3.35
C ASN A 319 35.30 6.11 3.49
N ASP A 320 34.75 6.36 4.68
CA ASP A 320 33.31 6.34 4.92
C ASP A 320 32.61 7.53 4.24
N THR A 321 33.25 8.69 4.15
CA THR A 321 32.72 9.84 3.41
C THR A 321 32.63 9.53 1.92
N SER A 322 33.61 8.85 1.33
CA SER A 322 33.56 8.38 -0.05
C SER A 322 32.44 7.39 -0.29
N LYS A 323 32.24 6.42 0.62
CA LYS A 323 31.10 5.50 0.56
C LYS A 323 29.76 6.22 0.72
N ALA A 324 29.66 7.22 1.61
CA ALA A 324 28.46 8.05 1.75
C ALA A 324 28.07 8.70 0.43
N LEU A 325 29.05 9.25 -0.29
CA LEU A 325 28.86 9.84 -1.61
C LEU A 325 28.31 8.80 -2.62
N GLU A 326 28.82 7.57 -2.63
CA GLU A 326 28.29 6.49 -3.49
C GLU A 326 26.80 6.23 -3.20
N PHE A 327 26.39 6.16 -1.93
CA PHE A 327 24.98 5.99 -1.57
C PHE A 327 24.12 7.17 -2.01
N PHE A 328 24.60 8.40 -1.84
CA PHE A 328 23.84 9.58 -2.28
C PHE A 328 23.76 9.69 -3.82
N ILE A 329 24.79 9.28 -4.55
CA ILE A 329 24.75 9.17 -6.01
C ILE A 329 23.73 8.12 -6.42
N LEU A 330 23.73 6.92 -5.83
CA LEU A 330 22.70 5.89 -6.06
C LEU A 330 21.29 6.45 -5.86
N ASN A 331 21.10 7.31 -4.85
CA ASN A 331 19.80 7.96 -4.64
C ASN A 331 19.43 8.90 -5.80
N THR A 332 20.35 9.65 -6.36
CA THR A 332 20.06 10.52 -7.52
C THR A 332 19.75 9.72 -8.78
N GLU A 333 20.36 8.55 -8.96
CA GLU A 333 20.07 7.62 -10.06
C GLU A 333 18.67 6.99 -9.91
N ASN A 334 18.33 6.58 -8.69
CA ASN A 334 17.02 5.99 -8.40
C ASN A 334 15.90 7.01 -8.44
N PHE A 335 16.16 8.24 -8.00
CA PHE A 335 15.19 9.32 -7.82
C PHE A 335 15.70 10.65 -8.42
N PRO A 336 15.83 10.73 -9.75
CA PRO A 336 16.45 11.89 -10.42
C PRO A 336 15.68 13.22 -10.25
N ASN A 337 14.44 13.15 -9.76
CA ASN A 337 13.59 14.30 -9.47
C ASN A 337 13.51 14.62 -7.97
N SER A 338 14.33 13.99 -7.13
CA SER A 338 14.39 14.27 -5.69
C SER A 338 15.35 15.40 -5.40
N CYS A 339 14.85 16.53 -4.92
CA CYS A 339 15.71 17.61 -4.43
C CYS A 339 16.58 17.18 -3.23
N ASN A 340 16.05 16.31 -2.37
CA ASN A 340 16.76 15.80 -1.20
C ASN A 340 17.94 14.88 -1.57
N ALA A 341 17.83 14.12 -2.66
CA ALA A 341 18.92 13.29 -3.15
C ALA A 341 20.12 14.16 -3.57
N TYR A 342 19.89 15.23 -4.35
CA TYR A 342 20.96 16.14 -4.75
C TYR A 342 21.49 16.98 -3.60
N ASP A 343 20.67 17.37 -2.66
CA ASP A 343 21.08 18.06 -1.43
C ASP A 343 22.07 17.20 -0.63
N SER A 344 21.79 15.89 -0.49
CA SER A 344 22.66 14.94 0.19
C SER A 344 24.01 14.73 -0.54
N VAL A 345 24.02 14.71 -1.89
CA VAL A 345 25.27 14.70 -2.67
C VAL A 345 26.07 15.98 -2.44
N GLY A 346 25.39 17.14 -2.39
CA GLY A 346 26.01 18.42 -2.06
C GLY A 346 26.69 18.39 -0.70
N ALA A 347 26.03 17.83 0.32
CA ALA A 347 26.58 17.68 1.66
C ALA A 347 27.83 16.78 1.71
N ALA A 348 27.84 15.68 0.97
CA ALA A 348 29.03 14.82 0.91
C ALA A 348 30.21 15.53 0.25
N TYR A 349 30.00 16.23 -0.88
CA TYR A 349 31.07 17.02 -1.52
C TYR A 349 31.57 18.18 -0.65
N GLU A 350 30.70 18.79 0.17
CA GLU A 350 31.11 19.81 1.13
C GLU A 350 32.10 19.23 2.17
N VAL A 351 31.80 18.02 2.71
CA VAL A 351 32.69 17.33 3.66
C VAL A 351 34.01 16.91 3.00
N LEU A 352 33.99 16.52 1.72
CA LEU A 352 35.17 16.19 0.93
C LEU A 352 35.98 17.43 0.45
N GLY A 353 35.56 18.64 0.83
CA GLY A 353 36.22 19.87 0.42
C GLY A 353 36.04 20.29 -1.05
N ASN A 354 35.21 19.56 -1.81
CA ASN A 354 34.91 19.87 -3.20
C ASN A 354 33.79 20.90 -3.33
N LYS A 355 34.12 22.15 -3.03
CA LYS A 355 33.22 23.30 -3.05
C LYS A 355 32.46 23.43 -4.37
N LYS A 356 33.10 23.26 -5.51
CA LYS A 356 32.49 23.40 -6.82
C LYS A 356 31.38 22.39 -7.03
N LYS A 357 31.65 21.11 -6.81
CA LYS A 357 30.64 20.03 -6.93
C LYS A 357 29.55 20.15 -5.88
N ALA A 358 29.84 20.60 -4.66
CA ALA A 358 28.83 20.87 -3.64
C ALA A 358 27.80 21.92 -4.13
N ILE A 359 28.30 23.08 -4.62
CA ILE A 359 27.44 24.15 -5.15
C ILE A 359 26.61 23.68 -6.35
N GLU A 360 27.19 22.91 -7.28
CA GLU A 360 26.47 22.34 -8.43
C GLU A 360 25.27 21.49 -8.00
N ASN A 361 25.44 20.61 -7.01
CA ASN A 361 24.37 19.74 -6.53
C ASN A 361 23.32 20.51 -5.71
N TYR A 362 23.71 21.47 -4.86
CA TYR A 362 22.75 22.34 -4.19
C TYR A 362 21.93 23.21 -5.16
N LYS A 363 22.55 23.69 -6.26
CA LYS A 363 21.81 24.37 -7.33
C LYS A 363 20.79 23.46 -7.99
N LYS A 364 21.15 22.19 -8.26
CA LYS A 364 20.21 21.21 -8.81
C LYS A 364 19.06 20.91 -7.86
N ALA A 365 19.34 20.79 -6.56
CA ALA A 365 18.32 20.69 -5.52
C ALA A 365 17.35 21.88 -5.54
N LEU A 366 17.85 23.12 -5.72
CA LEU A 366 17.02 24.33 -5.84
C LEU A 366 16.18 24.37 -7.11
N VAL A 367 16.66 23.86 -8.23
CA VAL A 367 15.87 23.73 -9.47
C VAL A 367 14.68 22.81 -9.23
N LEU A 368 14.88 21.71 -8.51
CA LEU A 368 13.83 20.73 -8.20
C LEU A 368 12.88 21.21 -7.10
N ASN A 369 13.38 21.98 -6.15
CA ASN A 369 12.57 22.62 -5.10
C ASN A 369 13.02 24.08 -4.87
N PRO A 370 12.44 25.05 -5.57
CA PRO A 370 12.81 26.46 -5.43
C PRO A 370 12.58 27.04 -4.03
N LYS A 371 11.82 26.36 -3.17
CA LYS A 371 11.57 26.78 -1.79
C LYS A 371 12.58 26.20 -0.77
N SER A 372 13.58 25.43 -1.21
CA SER A 372 14.60 24.88 -0.31
C SER A 372 15.48 25.99 0.28
N GLU A 373 15.19 26.38 1.51
CA GLU A 373 16.03 27.36 2.25
C GLU A 373 17.40 26.77 2.60
N HIS A 374 17.46 25.45 2.88
CA HIS A 374 18.70 24.76 3.21
C HIS A 374 19.73 24.88 2.06
N ALA A 375 19.34 24.45 0.86
CA ALA A 375 20.23 24.52 -0.31
C ALA A 375 20.67 25.96 -0.63
N ARG A 376 19.75 26.95 -0.48
CA ARG A 376 20.05 28.36 -0.69
C ARG A 376 21.07 28.87 0.32
N MET A 377 20.91 28.53 1.61
CA MET A 377 21.84 28.88 2.67
C MET A 377 23.22 28.26 2.46
N LYS A 378 23.26 26.97 2.07
CA LYS A 378 24.52 26.26 1.78
C LYS A 378 25.31 26.90 0.65
N ILE A 379 24.66 27.24 -0.47
CA ILE A 379 25.31 27.96 -1.59
C ILE A 379 25.87 29.32 -1.13
N LYS A 380 25.06 30.08 -0.37
CA LYS A 380 25.50 31.40 0.14
C LYS A 380 26.73 31.29 1.05
N ASN A 381 26.76 30.31 1.94
CA ASN A 381 27.88 30.10 2.86
C ASN A 381 29.16 29.66 2.11
N LEU A 382 29.03 28.71 1.18
CA LEU A 382 30.13 28.26 0.36
C LEU A 382 30.75 29.38 -0.51
N ASN A 383 29.92 30.29 -1.02
CA ASN A 383 30.43 31.43 -1.79
C ASN A 383 31.10 32.52 -0.93
N LYS A 384 30.85 32.56 0.39
CA LYS A 384 31.50 33.51 1.31
C LYS A 384 32.85 33.03 1.88
N SER A 385 33.14 31.75 1.74
CA SER A 385 34.36 31.11 2.29
C SER A 385 35.58 31.30 1.35
N GLU A 386 35.58 32.33 0.52
CA GLU A 386 36.70 32.91 -0.15
C GLU A 386 37.25 34.04 0.72
#